data_2bc00d52f9b4c9bb13584bf2aeb9068a
#
_entry.id   2bc00d52f9b4c9bb13584bf2aeb9068a
#
_cell.length_a   1.000
_cell.length_b   1.000
_cell.length_c   1.000
_cell.angle_alpha   90.00
_cell.angle_beta   90.00
_cell.angle_gamma   90.00
#
_symmetry.space_group_name_H-M   'P 1'
#
loop_
_entity.id
_entity.type
_entity.pdbx_description
1 polymer ?
#
loop_
_entity_poly.entity_id
_entity_poly.type
_entity_poly.pdbx_seq_one_letter_code
_entity_poly.pdbx_strand_id
1 'polypeptide(L)'
;MQSGLMGELLELTLEHVGLVSVAMAIATAMAIPAGILLTRREALRRWVLGFANIMQTVPSLALFGFLIPLPFIGGIGKHTAIVALVLYALLPILQNTLAGIVGVDRAVRESAIAMGMTGRQLLWLVELPLAARTILAGVRVATVITIGTATIAAAIGGGGLGVFIFRGLASVDTKQILAGAVPAALIALAADKGLSWVEQKFWRG
;
A
#
# COMPACT_ATOMS: atom_id res chain seq x y z
N MET A 1 -1.45 -27.93 -24.33
CA MET A 1 -2.18 -27.47 -23.14
C MET A 1 -1.30 -26.82 -22.08
N GLN A 2 -0.12 -27.32 -21.76
CA GLN A 2 0.76 -26.72 -20.72
C GLN A 2 1.37 -25.36 -21.11
N SER A 3 1.68 -25.12 -22.39
CA SER A 3 2.21 -23.83 -22.87
C SER A 3 1.19 -22.68 -22.74
N GLY A 4 -0.09 -22.95 -22.87
CA GLY A 4 -1.15 -21.95 -22.70
C GLY A 4 -1.33 -21.54 -21.24
N LEU A 5 -1.29 -22.48 -20.31
CA LEU A 5 -1.41 -22.21 -18.88
C LEU A 5 -0.23 -21.36 -18.35
N MET A 6 0.99 -21.67 -18.79
CA MET A 6 2.17 -20.91 -18.38
C MET A 6 2.14 -19.48 -18.93
N GLY A 7 1.66 -19.28 -20.16
CA GLY A 7 1.46 -17.96 -20.75
C GLY A 7 0.43 -17.14 -19.97
N GLU A 8 -0.74 -17.74 -19.66
CA GLU A 8 -1.79 -17.10 -18.86
C GLU A 8 -1.31 -16.76 -17.44
N LEU A 9 -0.54 -17.67 -16.81
CA LEU A 9 0.03 -17.41 -15.49
C LEU A 9 0.99 -16.20 -15.51
N LEU A 10 1.84 -16.10 -16.50
CA LEU A 10 2.76 -14.97 -16.63
C LEU A 10 2.00 -13.65 -16.86
N GLU A 11 1.02 -13.67 -17.75
CA GLU A 11 0.18 -12.49 -18.05
C GLU A 11 -0.54 -11.99 -16.79
N LEU A 12 -1.23 -12.87 -16.08
CA LEU A 12 -1.95 -12.53 -14.85
C LEU A 12 -1.00 -12.13 -13.71
N THR A 13 0.22 -12.66 -13.68
CA THR A 13 1.26 -12.22 -12.73
C THR A 13 1.71 -10.79 -13.02
N LEU A 14 2.00 -10.47 -14.28
CA LEU A 14 2.39 -9.12 -14.69
C LEU A 14 1.26 -8.11 -14.44
N GLU A 15 0.03 -8.51 -14.73
CA GLU A 15 -1.16 -7.71 -14.45
C GLU A 15 -1.33 -7.44 -12.95
N HIS A 16 -1.14 -8.47 -12.11
CA HIS A 16 -1.20 -8.35 -10.65
C HIS A 16 -0.13 -7.40 -10.10
N VAL A 17 1.11 -7.57 -10.54
CA VAL A 17 2.22 -6.67 -10.16
C VAL A 17 1.96 -5.24 -10.65
N GLY A 18 1.43 -5.09 -11.86
CA GLY A 18 1.05 -3.78 -12.41
C GLY A 18 0.00 -3.06 -11.57
N LEU A 19 -1.09 -3.75 -11.20
CA LEU A 19 -2.14 -3.20 -10.33
C LEU A 19 -1.58 -2.74 -8.99
N VAL A 20 -0.80 -3.60 -8.33
CA VAL A 20 -0.18 -3.30 -7.04
C VAL A 20 0.79 -2.12 -7.15
N SER A 21 1.66 -2.11 -8.17
CA SER A 21 2.66 -1.06 -8.35
C SER A 21 2.03 0.31 -8.57
N VAL A 22 1.00 0.39 -9.41
CA VAL A 22 0.26 1.63 -9.66
C VAL A 22 -0.45 2.11 -8.39
N ALA A 23 -1.16 1.21 -7.70
CA ALA A 23 -1.85 1.55 -6.46
C ALA A 23 -0.87 2.03 -5.38
N MET A 24 0.25 1.35 -5.20
CA MET A 24 1.27 1.74 -4.22
C MET A 24 1.96 3.04 -4.56
N ALA A 25 2.24 3.31 -5.84
CA ALA A 25 2.81 4.59 -6.27
C ALA A 25 1.88 5.76 -5.93
N ILE A 26 0.59 5.63 -6.26
CA ILE A 26 -0.43 6.65 -5.95
C ILE A 26 -0.58 6.81 -4.42
N ALA A 27 -0.75 5.70 -3.69
CA ALA A 27 -0.93 5.73 -2.25
C ALA A 27 0.27 6.38 -1.54
N THR A 28 1.49 6.04 -1.93
CA THR A 28 2.72 6.59 -1.35
C THR A 28 2.86 8.08 -1.66
N ALA A 29 2.60 8.48 -2.91
CA ALA A 29 2.64 9.88 -3.34
C ALA A 29 1.60 10.75 -2.62
N MET A 30 0.47 10.19 -2.21
CA MET A 30 -0.57 10.89 -1.45
C MET A 30 -0.32 10.83 0.06
N ALA A 31 -0.02 9.65 0.61
CA ALA A 31 0.02 9.42 2.05
C ALA A 31 1.25 10.07 2.72
N ILE A 32 2.43 10.04 2.09
CA ILE A 32 3.62 10.65 2.69
C ILE A 32 3.47 12.17 2.83
N PRO A 33 3.15 12.94 1.79
CA PRO A 33 2.92 14.38 1.95
C PRO A 33 1.77 14.71 2.89
N ALA A 34 0.67 13.95 2.83
CA ALA A 34 -0.44 14.11 3.76
C ALA A 34 -0.02 13.84 5.21
N GLY A 35 0.73 12.76 5.47
CA GLY A 35 1.27 12.43 6.78
C GLY A 35 2.17 13.56 7.33
N ILE A 36 3.06 14.11 6.50
CA ILE A 36 3.89 15.26 6.87
C ILE A 36 3.04 16.48 7.24
N LEU A 37 2.03 16.79 6.44
CA LEU A 37 1.12 17.92 6.71
C LEU A 37 0.36 17.73 8.02
N LEU A 38 -0.08 16.51 8.29
CA LEU A 38 -0.86 16.16 9.47
C LEU A 38 -0.07 16.24 10.78
N THR A 39 1.28 16.19 10.74
CA THR A 39 2.13 16.43 11.93
C THR A 39 1.97 17.85 12.47
N ARG A 40 1.60 18.80 11.61
CA ARG A 40 1.44 20.23 11.93
C ARG A 40 -0.01 20.64 12.14
N ARG A 41 -0.99 19.75 11.91
CA ARG A 41 -2.44 20.06 11.96
C ARG A 41 -3.22 18.99 12.71
N GLU A 42 -3.26 19.09 14.04
CA GLU A 42 -3.85 18.07 14.90
C GLU A 42 -5.36 17.84 14.66
N ALA A 43 -6.13 18.91 14.44
CA ALA A 43 -7.55 18.77 14.14
C ALA A 43 -7.79 17.97 12.84
N LEU A 44 -7.06 18.29 11.78
CA LEU A 44 -7.15 17.58 10.51
C LEU A 44 -6.66 16.12 10.63
N ARG A 45 -5.62 15.89 11.43
CA ARG A 45 -5.07 14.55 11.70
C ARG A 45 -6.15 13.60 12.22
N ARG A 46 -6.96 14.04 13.20
CA ARG A 46 -8.03 13.19 13.76
C ARG A 46 -9.05 12.77 12.71
N TRP A 47 -9.47 13.69 11.85
CA TRP A 47 -10.44 13.41 10.80
C TRP A 47 -9.87 12.49 9.70
N VAL A 48 -8.67 12.76 9.23
CA VAL A 48 -8.04 11.96 8.16
C VAL A 48 -7.71 10.55 8.63
N LEU A 49 -7.13 10.40 9.83
CA LEU A 49 -6.88 9.08 10.40
C LEU A 49 -8.18 8.35 10.73
N GLY A 50 -9.20 9.06 11.22
CA GLY A 50 -10.53 8.50 11.46
C GLY A 50 -11.13 7.93 10.18
N PHE A 51 -11.11 8.69 9.09
CA PHE A 51 -11.56 8.22 7.77
C PHE A 51 -10.77 7.01 7.28
N ALA A 52 -9.44 7.07 7.32
CA ALA A 52 -8.60 5.97 6.87
C ALA A 52 -8.80 4.70 7.73
N ASN A 53 -8.99 4.85 9.06
CA ASN A 53 -9.33 3.73 9.93
C ASN A 53 -10.68 3.10 9.54
N ILE A 54 -11.72 3.91 9.29
CA ILE A 54 -13.02 3.41 8.84
C ILE A 54 -12.85 2.63 7.54
N MET A 55 -12.08 3.14 6.58
CA MET A 55 -11.85 2.45 5.30
C MET A 55 -11.21 1.07 5.50
N GLN A 56 -10.30 0.92 6.45
CA GLN A 56 -9.70 -0.40 6.75
C GLN A 56 -10.61 -1.36 7.51
N THR A 57 -11.65 -0.87 8.20
CA THR A 57 -12.63 -1.76 8.85
C THR A 57 -13.65 -2.33 7.87
N VAL A 58 -13.84 -1.70 6.72
CA VAL A 58 -14.74 -2.20 5.68
C VAL A 58 -14.14 -3.48 5.08
N PRO A 59 -14.88 -4.60 5.02
CA PRO A 59 -14.40 -5.79 4.34
C PRO A 59 -14.01 -5.49 2.88
N SER A 60 -12.83 -5.97 2.46
CA SER A 60 -12.27 -5.62 1.14
C SER A 60 -13.24 -5.89 -0.02
N LEU A 61 -13.89 -7.06 -0.04
CA LEU A 61 -14.88 -7.38 -1.05
C LEU A 61 -16.06 -6.41 -1.05
N ALA A 62 -16.49 -5.95 0.14
CA ALA A 62 -17.57 -4.98 0.27
C ALA A 62 -17.13 -3.60 -0.26
N LEU A 63 -15.89 -3.16 0.04
CA LEU A 63 -15.37 -1.90 -0.47
C LEU A 63 -15.33 -1.91 -2.01
N PHE A 64 -14.85 -2.97 -2.63
CA PHE A 64 -14.89 -3.13 -4.07
C PHE A 64 -16.33 -2.97 -4.60
N GLY A 65 -17.29 -3.64 -3.97
CA GLY A 65 -18.71 -3.54 -4.33
C GLY A 65 -19.30 -2.14 -4.16
N PHE A 66 -18.97 -1.44 -3.07
CA PHE A 66 -19.43 -0.08 -2.81
C PHE A 66 -18.89 0.96 -3.80
N LEU A 67 -17.69 0.72 -4.33
CA LEU A 67 -17.11 1.64 -5.31
C LEU A 67 -17.76 1.53 -6.69
N ILE A 68 -18.27 0.34 -7.07
CA ILE A 68 -18.84 0.12 -8.44
C ILE A 68 -19.89 1.16 -8.84
N PRO A 69 -20.92 1.50 -8.02
CA PRO A 69 -21.96 2.43 -8.42
C PRO A 69 -21.55 3.92 -8.34
N LEU A 70 -20.34 4.24 -7.85
CA LEU A 70 -19.94 5.63 -7.70
C LEU A 70 -19.65 6.27 -9.04
N PRO A 71 -20.25 7.45 -9.35
CA PRO A 71 -19.94 8.17 -10.58
C PRO A 71 -18.46 8.62 -10.57
N PHE A 72 -17.81 8.61 -11.72
CA PHE A 72 -16.42 9.02 -11.98
C PHE A 72 -15.31 8.13 -11.39
N ILE A 73 -15.58 7.42 -10.28
CA ILE A 73 -14.59 6.59 -9.57
C ILE A 73 -14.89 5.12 -9.76
N GLY A 74 -16.17 4.77 -9.92
CA GLY A 74 -16.64 3.40 -9.97
C GLY A 74 -16.61 2.76 -11.35
N GLY A 75 -17.27 1.62 -11.44
CA GLY A 75 -17.32 0.76 -12.61
C GLY A 75 -16.68 -0.61 -12.32
N ILE A 76 -16.79 -1.50 -13.28
CA ILE A 76 -16.19 -2.83 -13.23
C ILE A 76 -14.80 -2.74 -13.88
N GLY A 77 -13.78 -3.33 -13.23
CA GLY A 77 -12.44 -3.44 -13.81
C GLY A 77 -11.32 -2.78 -13.03
N LYS A 78 -10.18 -2.59 -13.70
CA LYS A 78 -8.90 -2.17 -13.10
C LYS A 78 -8.94 -0.82 -12.40
N HIS A 79 -9.69 0.15 -12.94
CA HIS A 79 -9.76 1.49 -12.38
C HIS A 79 -10.32 1.46 -10.94
N THR A 80 -11.49 0.85 -10.74
CA THR A 80 -12.12 0.70 -9.43
C THR A 80 -11.26 -0.12 -8.48
N ALA A 81 -10.58 -1.17 -9.01
CA ALA A 81 -9.64 -1.97 -8.25
C ALA A 81 -8.49 -1.12 -7.71
N ILE A 82 -7.87 -0.28 -8.54
CA ILE A 82 -6.77 0.60 -8.13
C ILE A 82 -7.24 1.57 -7.04
N VAL A 83 -8.41 2.19 -7.18
CA VAL A 83 -8.96 3.10 -6.16
C VAL A 83 -9.13 2.40 -4.81
N ALA A 84 -9.71 1.19 -4.80
CA ALA A 84 -9.88 0.41 -3.57
C ALA A 84 -8.51 0.07 -2.92
N LEU A 85 -7.55 -0.38 -3.73
CA LEU A 85 -6.21 -0.71 -3.26
C LEU A 85 -5.48 0.50 -2.69
N VAL A 86 -5.62 1.68 -3.31
CA VAL A 86 -5.09 2.95 -2.79
C VAL A 86 -5.68 3.26 -1.42
N LEU A 87 -7.01 3.16 -1.26
CA LEU A 87 -7.68 3.43 0.01
C LEU A 87 -7.17 2.54 1.14
N TYR A 88 -6.96 1.24 0.88
CA TYR A 88 -6.39 0.32 1.86
C TYR A 88 -4.92 0.62 2.19
N ALA A 89 -4.14 1.04 1.21
CA ALA A 89 -2.73 1.34 1.41
C ALA A 89 -2.49 2.66 2.17
N LEU A 90 -3.44 3.60 2.14
CA LEU A 90 -3.27 4.93 2.74
C LEU A 90 -2.98 4.87 4.25
N LEU A 91 -3.74 4.08 5.02
CA LEU A 91 -3.64 4.12 6.49
C LEU A 91 -2.27 3.66 7.01
N PRO A 92 -1.71 2.51 6.61
CA PRO A 92 -0.40 2.09 7.08
C PRO A 92 0.69 3.12 6.76
N ILE A 93 0.65 3.73 5.57
CA ILE A 93 1.64 4.72 5.16
C ILE A 93 1.47 6.02 5.97
N LEU A 94 0.24 6.51 6.12
CA LEU A 94 -0.07 7.70 6.91
C LEU A 94 0.37 7.55 8.38
N GLN A 95 0.00 6.44 9.02
CA GLN A 95 0.33 6.18 10.42
C GLN A 95 1.83 6.11 10.64
N ASN A 96 2.55 5.39 9.78
CA ASN A 96 3.99 5.27 9.92
C ASN A 96 4.73 6.56 9.55
N THR A 97 4.22 7.37 8.61
CA THR A 97 4.77 8.69 8.32
C THR A 97 4.62 9.62 9.52
N LEU A 98 3.44 9.65 10.13
CA LEU A 98 3.17 10.42 11.35
C LEU A 98 4.05 9.95 12.50
N ALA A 99 4.08 8.63 12.77
CA ALA A 99 4.85 8.06 13.86
C ALA A 99 6.34 8.32 13.68
N GLY A 100 6.86 8.18 12.46
CA GLY A 100 8.27 8.42 12.14
C GLY A 100 8.67 9.87 12.41
N ILE A 101 7.90 10.84 11.92
CA ILE A 101 8.22 12.26 12.12
C ILE A 101 8.02 12.69 13.57
N VAL A 102 6.91 12.30 14.21
CA VAL A 102 6.66 12.67 15.62
C VAL A 102 7.65 11.98 16.55
N GLY A 103 8.11 10.77 16.21
CA GLY A 103 9.07 9.98 16.98
C GLY A 103 10.52 10.48 16.93
N VAL A 104 10.83 11.51 16.14
CA VAL A 104 12.17 12.12 16.16
C VAL A 104 12.44 12.72 17.53
N ASP A 105 13.61 12.41 18.11
CA ASP A 105 14.01 12.85 19.43
C ASP A 105 13.88 14.38 19.57
N ARG A 106 13.23 14.78 20.68
CA ARG A 106 12.99 16.18 21.01
C ARG A 106 14.29 16.97 21.18
N ALA A 107 15.31 16.38 21.78
CA ALA A 107 16.61 17.02 21.96
C ALA A 107 17.28 17.33 20.62
N VAL A 108 17.18 16.43 19.66
CA VAL A 108 17.69 16.64 18.29
C VAL A 108 16.95 17.78 17.61
N ARG A 109 15.62 17.87 17.75
CA ARG A 109 14.82 18.98 17.21
C ARG A 109 15.19 20.31 17.84
N GLU A 110 15.26 20.35 19.18
CA GLU A 110 15.59 21.57 19.93
C GLU A 110 17.00 22.07 19.57
N SER A 111 17.97 21.17 19.42
CA SER A 111 19.31 21.51 18.99
C SER A 111 19.32 22.10 17.56
N ALA A 112 18.58 21.51 16.64
CA ALA A 112 18.47 22.03 15.27
C ALA A 112 17.83 23.44 15.24
N ILE A 113 16.80 23.67 16.04
CA ILE A 113 16.15 24.97 16.17
C ILE A 113 17.12 25.99 16.81
N ALA A 114 17.86 25.60 17.84
CA ALA A 114 18.86 26.46 18.49
C ALA A 114 19.99 26.89 17.54
N MET A 115 20.32 26.03 16.54
CA MET A 115 21.25 26.36 15.45
C MET A 115 20.65 27.28 14.37
N GLY A 116 19.40 27.74 14.54
CA GLY A 116 18.74 28.66 13.60
C GLY A 116 18.07 27.99 12.40
N MET A 117 17.85 26.68 12.42
CA MET A 117 17.17 26.01 11.31
C MET A 117 15.71 26.48 11.18
N THR A 118 15.33 26.82 9.95
CA THR A 118 13.92 27.09 9.61
C THR A 118 13.11 25.79 9.66
N GLY A 119 11.79 25.86 9.82
CA GLY A 119 10.91 24.67 9.86
C GLY A 119 11.03 23.78 8.60
N ARG A 120 11.38 24.38 7.45
CA ARG A 120 11.62 23.61 6.20
C ARG A 120 12.97 22.87 6.26
N GLN A 121 14.00 23.53 6.75
CA GLN A 121 15.32 22.89 6.96
C GLN A 121 15.22 21.77 7.98
N LEU A 122 14.54 22.00 9.11
CA LEU A 122 14.30 20.99 10.13
C LEU A 122 13.61 19.76 9.54
N LEU A 123 12.55 19.94 8.73
CA LEU A 123 11.84 18.83 8.09
C LEU A 123 12.75 18.03 7.16
N TRP A 124 13.43 18.70 6.22
CA TRP A 124 14.17 18.02 5.15
C TRP A 124 15.53 17.48 5.58
N LEU A 125 16.22 18.16 6.50
CA LEU A 125 17.58 17.82 6.90
C LEU A 125 17.65 16.96 8.18
N VAL A 126 16.58 16.96 8.98
CA VAL A 126 16.55 16.25 10.27
C VAL A 126 15.39 15.26 10.36
N GLU A 127 14.13 15.76 10.30
CA GLU A 127 12.97 14.93 10.57
C GLU A 127 12.78 13.82 9.54
N LEU A 128 12.80 14.12 8.24
CA LEU A 128 12.59 13.14 7.17
C LEU A 128 13.71 12.08 7.10
N PRO A 129 14.99 12.41 7.16
CA PRO A 129 16.06 11.41 7.19
C PRO A 129 15.93 10.46 8.39
N LEU A 130 15.64 10.98 9.57
CA LEU A 130 15.48 10.16 10.78
C LEU A 130 14.18 9.35 10.78
N ALA A 131 13.10 9.86 10.17
CA ALA A 131 11.83 9.17 10.02
C ALA A 131 11.81 8.15 8.88
N ALA A 132 12.76 8.20 7.95
CA ALA A 132 12.75 7.45 6.70
C ALA A 132 12.54 5.94 6.91
N ARG A 133 13.18 5.35 7.92
CA ARG A 133 13.02 3.93 8.26
C ARG A 133 11.57 3.59 8.62
N THR A 134 10.96 4.38 9.49
CA THR A 134 9.57 4.16 9.92
C THR A 134 8.60 4.38 8.77
N ILE A 135 8.85 5.36 7.92
CA ILE A 135 8.05 5.62 6.71
C ILE A 135 8.15 4.42 5.76
N LEU A 136 9.35 3.91 5.49
CA LEU A 136 9.58 2.73 4.64
C LEU A 136 8.93 1.48 5.23
N ALA A 137 8.94 1.29 6.55
CA ALA A 137 8.22 0.20 7.21
C ALA A 137 6.70 0.29 6.94
N GLY A 138 6.12 1.50 6.95
CA GLY A 138 4.72 1.73 6.57
C GLY A 138 4.43 1.37 5.12
N VAL A 139 5.31 1.77 4.19
CA VAL A 139 5.20 1.41 2.77
C VAL A 139 5.30 -0.11 2.59
N ARG A 140 6.20 -0.78 3.30
CA ARG A 140 6.36 -2.24 3.28
C ARG A 140 5.08 -2.96 3.72
N VAL A 141 4.53 -2.58 4.87
CA VAL A 141 3.28 -3.15 5.39
C VAL A 141 2.14 -2.93 4.41
N ALA A 142 1.99 -1.71 3.88
CA ALA A 142 0.98 -1.38 2.87
C ALA A 142 1.13 -2.24 1.62
N THR A 143 2.38 -2.45 1.13
CA THR A 143 2.64 -3.26 -0.07
C THR A 143 2.20 -4.71 0.12
N VAL A 144 2.55 -5.34 1.25
CA VAL A 144 2.15 -6.72 1.54
C VAL A 144 0.63 -6.87 1.61
N ILE A 145 -0.04 -5.94 2.31
CA ILE A 145 -1.51 -5.91 2.39
C ILE A 145 -2.11 -5.73 0.98
N THR A 146 -1.58 -4.81 0.18
CA THR A 146 -2.09 -4.51 -1.16
C THR A 146 -1.94 -5.70 -2.10
N ILE A 147 -0.82 -6.45 -2.05
CA ILE A 147 -0.63 -7.68 -2.85
C ILE A 147 -1.71 -8.71 -2.50
N GLY A 148 -1.96 -8.94 -1.23
CA GLY A 148 -3.03 -9.86 -0.80
C GLY A 148 -4.42 -9.39 -1.23
N THR A 149 -4.74 -8.11 -1.03
CA THR A 149 -6.05 -7.53 -1.36
C THR A 149 -6.28 -7.45 -2.88
N ALA A 150 -5.20 -7.29 -3.68
CA ALA A 150 -5.29 -7.27 -5.14
C ALA A 150 -5.79 -8.60 -5.74
N THR A 151 -5.67 -9.73 -5.03
CA THR A 151 -6.31 -10.99 -5.48
C THR A 151 -7.83 -10.87 -5.51
N ILE A 152 -8.42 -10.03 -4.65
CA ILE A 152 -9.88 -9.82 -4.58
C ILE A 152 -10.37 -8.96 -5.73
N ALA A 153 -9.50 -8.14 -6.34
CA ALA A 153 -9.83 -7.30 -7.48
C ALA A 153 -10.39 -8.10 -8.68
N ALA A 154 -10.00 -9.37 -8.81
CA ALA A 154 -10.53 -10.28 -9.83
C ALA A 154 -12.04 -10.45 -9.75
N ALA A 155 -12.64 -10.37 -8.55
CA ALA A 155 -14.10 -10.49 -8.35
C ALA A 155 -14.89 -9.37 -9.06
N ILE A 156 -14.25 -8.23 -9.31
CA ILE A 156 -14.86 -7.08 -10.01
C ILE A 156 -14.23 -6.85 -11.40
N GLY A 157 -13.60 -7.88 -11.98
CA GLY A 157 -12.97 -7.78 -13.30
C GLY A 157 -11.65 -7.00 -13.31
N GLY A 158 -11.01 -6.80 -12.16
CA GLY A 158 -9.71 -6.13 -12.05
C GLY A 158 -8.54 -6.94 -12.58
N GLY A 159 -8.72 -8.25 -12.80
CA GLY A 159 -7.68 -9.14 -13.30
C GLY A 159 -6.69 -9.62 -12.24
N GLY A 160 -5.49 -9.98 -12.69
CA GLY A 160 -4.40 -10.46 -11.83
C GLY A 160 -4.58 -11.90 -11.34
N LEU A 161 -3.69 -12.33 -10.44
CA LEU A 161 -3.62 -13.72 -9.94
C LEU A 161 -4.90 -14.21 -9.26
N GLY A 162 -5.75 -13.30 -8.80
CA GLY A 162 -7.07 -13.63 -8.25
C GLY A 162 -7.98 -14.35 -9.23
N VAL A 163 -7.79 -14.16 -10.54
CA VAL A 163 -8.59 -14.85 -11.58
C VAL A 163 -8.48 -16.35 -11.43
N PHE A 164 -7.29 -16.90 -11.21
CA PHE A 164 -7.09 -18.32 -10.96
C PHE A 164 -7.77 -18.76 -9.66
N ILE A 165 -7.67 -17.96 -8.61
CA ILE A 165 -8.28 -18.27 -7.32
C ILE A 165 -9.80 -18.36 -7.45
N PHE A 166 -10.44 -17.37 -8.07
CA PHE A 166 -11.91 -17.35 -8.22
C PHE A 166 -12.41 -18.42 -9.19
N ARG A 167 -11.68 -18.68 -10.30
CA ARG A 167 -12.02 -19.80 -11.19
C ARG A 167 -11.93 -21.15 -10.47
N GLY A 168 -10.85 -21.36 -9.69
CA GLY A 168 -10.65 -22.58 -8.92
C GLY A 168 -11.70 -22.76 -7.84
N LEU A 169 -12.16 -21.68 -7.18
CA LEU A 169 -13.25 -21.72 -6.22
C LEU A 169 -14.57 -22.12 -6.89
N ALA A 170 -14.87 -21.53 -8.06
CA ALA A 170 -16.10 -21.83 -8.81
C ALA A 170 -16.14 -23.26 -9.35
N SER A 171 -15.00 -23.84 -9.72
CA SER A 171 -14.89 -25.22 -10.26
C SER A 171 -14.50 -26.27 -9.21
N VAL A 172 -14.29 -25.86 -7.95
CA VAL A 172 -13.77 -26.72 -6.86
C VAL A 172 -12.43 -27.37 -7.25
N ASP A 173 -11.59 -26.63 -7.98
CA ASP A 173 -10.27 -27.09 -8.46
C ASP A 173 -9.13 -26.48 -7.61
N THR A 174 -8.61 -27.27 -6.68
CA THR A 174 -7.51 -26.87 -5.80
C THR A 174 -6.24 -26.51 -6.58
N LYS A 175 -5.99 -27.12 -7.75
CA LYS A 175 -4.79 -26.80 -8.55
C LYS A 175 -4.86 -25.38 -9.10
N GLN A 176 -6.02 -24.96 -9.57
CA GLN A 176 -6.23 -23.59 -10.02
C GLN A 176 -6.13 -22.58 -8.86
N ILE A 177 -6.71 -22.89 -7.70
CA ILE A 177 -6.57 -22.03 -6.50
C ILE A 177 -5.09 -21.84 -6.16
N LEU A 178 -4.32 -22.92 -6.11
CA LEU A 178 -2.89 -22.85 -5.81
C LEU A 178 -2.08 -22.13 -6.90
N ALA A 179 -2.47 -22.28 -8.18
CA ALA A 179 -1.82 -21.56 -9.29
C ALA A 179 -1.92 -20.02 -9.16
N GLY A 180 -2.97 -19.52 -8.52
CA GLY A 180 -3.08 -18.08 -8.20
C GLY A 180 -2.48 -17.71 -6.83
N ALA A 181 -2.78 -18.50 -5.80
CA ALA A 181 -2.41 -18.18 -4.42
C ALA A 181 -0.90 -18.28 -4.15
N VAL A 182 -0.23 -19.30 -4.69
CA VAL A 182 1.21 -19.50 -4.44
C VAL A 182 2.05 -18.37 -5.06
N PRO A 183 1.88 -17.99 -6.34
CA PRO A 183 2.61 -16.85 -6.89
C PRO A 183 2.31 -15.54 -6.17
N ALA A 184 1.05 -15.28 -5.79
CA ALA A 184 0.70 -14.08 -5.03
C ALA A 184 1.44 -14.02 -3.68
N ALA A 185 1.49 -15.14 -2.95
CA ALA A 185 2.23 -15.24 -1.69
C ALA A 185 3.74 -15.06 -1.89
N LEU A 186 4.31 -15.63 -2.95
CA LEU A 186 5.74 -15.47 -3.27
C LEU A 186 6.08 -14.01 -3.62
N ILE A 187 5.22 -13.32 -4.36
CA ILE A 187 5.38 -11.89 -4.66
C ILE A 187 5.33 -11.07 -3.37
N ALA A 188 4.38 -11.36 -2.46
CA ALA A 188 4.29 -10.69 -1.17
C ALA A 188 5.55 -10.89 -0.32
N LEU A 189 6.06 -12.12 -0.23
CA LEU A 189 7.29 -12.43 0.50
C LEU A 189 8.53 -11.78 -0.15
N ALA A 190 8.60 -11.75 -1.47
CA ALA A 190 9.70 -11.11 -2.20
C ALA A 190 9.67 -9.58 -1.99
N ALA A 191 8.49 -8.96 -2.05
CA ALA A 191 8.31 -7.54 -1.78
C ALA A 191 8.65 -7.18 -0.32
N ASP A 192 8.21 -7.98 0.64
CA ASP A 192 8.54 -7.78 2.07
C ASP A 192 10.05 -7.83 2.31
N LYS A 193 10.72 -8.87 1.81
CA LYS A 193 12.18 -9.01 1.95
C LYS A 193 12.95 -7.91 1.22
N GLY A 194 12.52 -7.57 0.00
CA GLY A 194 13.17 -6.51 -0.80
C GLY A 194 13.07 -5.15 -0.11
N LEU A 195 11.87 -4.78 0.35
CA LEU A 195 11.66 -3.52 1.07
C LEU A 195 12.35 -3.51 2.44
N SER A 196 12.37 -4.65 3.15
CA SER A 196 13.13 -4.78 4.40
C SER A 196 14.63 -4.58 4.19
N TRP A 197 15.18 -5.09 3.08
CA TRP A 197 16.60 -4.86 2.74
C TRP A 197 16.89 -3.38 2.46
N VAL A 198 16.00 -2.69 1.73
CA VAL A 198 16.09 -1.24 1.50
C VAL A 198 16.03 -0.48 2.82
N GLU A 199 15.07 -0.82 3.70
CA GLU A 199 14.92 -0.23 5.04
C GLU A 199 16.21 -0.36 5.88
N GLN A 200 16.88 -1.53 5.85
CA GLN A 200 18.12 -1.76 6.59
C GLN A 200 19.30 -0.98 6.02
N LYS A 201 19.34 -0.76 4.70
CA LYS A 201 20.41 0.01 4.06
C LYS A 201 20.40 1.48 4.49
N PHE A 202 19.21 2.05 4.68
CA PHE A 202 19.06 3.43 5.21
C PHE A 202 19.50 3.57 6.69
N TRP A 203 19.68 2.45 7.41
CA TRP A 203 20.14 2.48 8.80
C TRP A 203 21.67 2.41 8.94
N ARG A 204 22.39 1.92 7.92
CA ARG A 204 23.85 1.71 8.02
C ARG A 204 24.68 2.94 7.59
N GLY A 205 24.08 4.06 7.35
CA GLY A 205 24.70 5.36 7.13
C GLY A 205 24.35 6.33 8.25
#